data_518f278db3a74297825dc632e8a4b11b
#
_entry.id   518f278db3a74297825dc632e8a4b11b
#
_cell.length_a   1.000
_cell.length_b   1.000
_cell.length_c   1.000
_cell.angle_alpha   90.00
_cell.angle_beta   90.00
_cell.angle_gamma   90.00
#
_symmetry.space_group_name_H-M   'P 1'
#
loop_
_entity.id
_entity.type
_entity.pdbx_description
1 polymer ?
#
loop_
_entity_poly.entity_id
_entity_poly.type
_entity_poly.pdbx_seq_one_letter_code
_entity_poly.pdbx_strand_id
1 'polypeptide(L)'
;MWSNEYTAISSLPAAAVWNALKALHEGRLTYEGSDTFVLHGPFAKGTRVSVTPVGQDTFESTIADLVDNVTYADETSFGDTKLLFRHTLVPVEGGTQVTHRLEISGPSAAEVGPELGPQISGDFDVSMAKLFEQAKEFANGG
;
A
#
# COMPACT_ATOMS: atom_id res chain seq x y z
N MET A 1 2.28 -18.73 -7.43
CA MET A 1 2.06 -17.40 -6.82
C MET A 1 0.73 -17.40 -6.09
N TRP A 2 0.70 -16.80 -4.92
CA TRP A 2 -0.52 -16.58 -4.16
C TRP A 2 -0.87 -15.10 -4.21
N SER A 3 -2.15 -14.75 -4.29
CA SER A 3 -2.57 -13.35 -4.30
C SER A 3 -3.93 -13.17 -3.64
N ASN A 4 -4.15 -11.95 -3.13
CA ASN A 4 -5.43 -11.52 -2.61
C ASN A 4 -5.57 -10.02 -2.85
N GLU A 5 -6.79 -9.55 -3.06
CA GLU A 5 -7.03 -8.13 -3.29
C GLU A 5 -8.36 -7.69 -2.70
N TYR A 6 -8.45 -6.41 -2.38
CA TYR A 6 -9.65 -5.75 -1.90
C TYR A 6 -9.87 -4.46 -2.69
N THR A 7 -11.07 -4.25 -3.17
CA THR A 7 -11.42 -3.08 -3.99
C THR A 7 -12.58 -2.33 -3.34
N ALA A 8 -12.46 -1.01 -3.31
CA ALA A 8 -13.53 -0.12 -2.83
C ALA A 8 -13.54 1.17 -3.65
N ILE A 9 -14.65 1.91 -3.55
CA ILE A 9 -14.80 3.17 -4.28
C ILE A 9 -14.88 4.32 -3.28
N SER A 10 -14.01 5.33 -3.50
CA SER A 10 -14.06 6.60 -2.79
C SER A 10 -14.83 7.63 -3.62
N SER A 11 -15.55 8.53 -2.95
CA SER A 11 -16.21 9.64 -3.62
C SER A 11 -15.25 10.76 -4.01
N LEU A 12 -13.97 10.64 -3.63
CA LEU A 12 -12.95 11.66 -3.91
C LEU A 12 -12.31 11.44 -5.28
N PRO A 13 -11.76 12.50 -5.90
CA PRO A 13 -11.00 12.35 -7.14
C PRO A 13 -9.69 11.61 -6.90
N ALA A 14 -9.15 11.00 -7.95
CA ALA A 14 -7.93 10.20 -7.88
C ALA A 14 -6.76 10.98 -7.26
N ALA A 15 -6.62 12.27 -7.60
CA ALA A 15 -5.55 13.10 -7.06
C ALA A 15 -5.62 13.23 -5.54
N ALA A 16 -6.81 13.30 -4.96
CA ALA A 16 -6.97 13.41 -3.51
C ALA A 16 -6.55 12.11 -2.81
N VAL A 17 -6.99 10.98 -3.33
CA VAL A 17 -6.61 9.66 -2.79
C VAL A 17 -5.11 9.44 -2.97
N TRP A 18 -4.58 9.77 -4.15
CA TRP A 18 -3.16 9.64 -4.45
C TRP A 18 -2.29 10.47 -3.51
N ASN A 19 -2.67 11.72 -3.24
CA ASN A 19 -1.89 12.58 -2.35
C ASN A 19 -1.78 12.02 -0.94
N ALA A 20 -2.84 11.43 -0.42
CA ALA A 20 -2.81 10.78 0.89
C ALA A 20 -1.94 9.51 0.87
N LEU A 21 -2.08 8.70 -0.17
CA LEU A 21 -1.28 7.48 -0.34
C LEU A 21 0.20 7.81 -0.46
N LYS A 22 0.54 8.81 -1.26
CA LYS A 22 1.90 9.29 -1.43
C LYS A 22 2.46 9.83 -0.11
N ALA A 23 1.71 10.68 0.59
CA ALA A 23 2.14 11.26 1.87
C ALA A 23 2.41 10.18 2.92
N LEU A 24 1.58 9.14 2.97
CA LEU A 24 1.77 8.01 3.87
C LEU A 24 3.10 7.30 3.59
N HIS A 25 3.37 6.98 2.32
CA HIS A 25 4.58 6.26 1.93
C HIS A 25 5.84 7.12 1.95
N GLU A 26 5.68 8.44 1.90
CA GLU A 26 6.79 9.37 2.10
C GLU A 26 7.09 9.64 3.57
N GLY A 27 6.26 9.14 4.48
CA GLY A 27 6.43 9.37 5.91
C GLY A 27 5.89 10.71 6.40
N ARG A 28 5.15 11.44 5.57
CA ARG A 28 4.56 12.75 5.92
C ARG A 28 3.19 12.65 6.56
N LEU A 29 2.55 11.49 6.46
CA LEU A 29 1.22 11.24 7.00
C LEU A 29 1.26 10.00 7.87
N THR A 30 0.75 10.10 9.10
CA THR A 30 0.54 8.95 9.98
C THR A 30 -0.81 9.09 10.64
N TYR A 31 -1.40 7.95 11.00
CA TYR A 31 -2.64 7.90 11.77
C TYR A 31 -2.56 6.73 12.74
N GLU A 32 -3.44 6.71 13.74
CA GLU A 32 -3.45 5.65 14.74
C GLU A 32 -3.65 4.28 14.07
N GLY A 33 -2.73 3.36 14.32
CA GLY A 33 -2.75 2.02 13.75
C GLY A 33 -2.05 1.90 12.40
N SER A 34 -1.57 3.01 11.83
CA SER A 34 -0.86 2.95 10.54
C SER A 34 0.55 2.40 10.70
N ASP A 35 1.06 1.78 9.63
CA ASP A 35 2.48 1.51 9.52
C ASP A 35 3.24 2.84 9.46
N THR A 36 4.49 2.83 9.91
CA THR A 36 5.38 3.98 9.79
C THR A 36 6.32 3.74 8.61
N PHE A 37 6.42 4.71 7.72
CA PHE A 37 7.24 4.64 6.52
C PHE A 37 8.36 5.66 6.59
N VAL A 38 9.59 5.24 6.20
CA VAL A 38 10.73 6.14 6.04
C VAL A 38 11.27 5.96 4.63
N LEU A 39 11.14 6.99 3.81
CA LEU A 39 11.59 6.97 2.42
C LEU A 39 13.06 7.40 2.35
N HIS A 40 13.90 6.57 1.72
CA HIS A 40 15.36 6.76 1.66
C HIS A 40 15.81 7.36 0.32
N GLY A 41 15.10 8.37 -0.16
CA GLY A 41 15.43 9.04 -1.41
C GLY A 41 14.19 9.64 -2.05
N PRO A 42 14.23 9.91 -3.38
CA PRO A 42 13.06 10.47 -4.05
C PRO A 42 11.91 9.46 -4.10
N PHE A 43 10.70 9.96 -4.16
CA PHE A 43 9.52 9.10 -4.34
C PHE A 43 9.47 8.63 -5.79
N ALA A 44 10.21 7.56 -6.08
CA ALA A 44 10.42 7.04 -7.43
C ALA A 44 10.73 5.56 -7.39
N LYS A 45 10.51 4.90 -8.51
CA LYS A 45 10.84 3.47 -8.68
C LYS A 45 12.30 3.22 -8.35
N GLY A 46 12.58 2.19 -7.57
CA GLY A 46 13.93 1.81 -7.15
C GLY A 46 14.36 2.35 -5.78
N THR A 47 13.63 3.32 -5.23
CA THR A 47 13.95 3.87 -3.91
C THR A 47 13.54 2.90 -2.82
N ARG A 48 14.38 2.79 -1.77
CA ARG A 48 14.08 1.94 -0.61
C ARG A 48 13.16 2.66 0.36
N VAL A 49 12.31 1.89 1.01
CA VAL A 49 11.38 2.36 2.03
C VAL A 49 11.49 1.44 3.24
N SER A 50 11.72 2.02 4.42
CA SER A 50 11.65 1.26 5.67
C SER A 50 10.21 1.26 6.16
N VAL A 51 9.68 0.10 6.49
CA VAL A 51 8.28 -0.05 6.94
C VAL A 51 8.28 -0.64 8.34
N THR A 52 7.63 0.06 9.27
CA THR A 52 7.51 -0.41 10.66
C THR A 52 6.02 -0.57 10.99
N PRO A 53 5.49 -1.80 10.98
CA PRO A 53 4.13 -2.04 11.43
C PRO A 53 4.02 -1.83 12.94
N VAL A 54 2.83 -1.47 13.41
CA VAL A 54 2.60 -1.23 14.83
C VAL A 54 2.93 -2.49 15.65
N GLY A 55 3.84 -2.34 16.62
CA GLY A 55 4.24 -3.43 17.50
C GLY A 55 5.12 -4.49 16.86
N GLN A 56 5.65 -4.23 15.67
CA GLN A 56 6.50 -5.17 14.94
C GLN A 56 7.84 -4.54 14.57
N ASP A 57 8.77 -5.38 14.15
CA ASP A 57 10.09 -4.91 13.71
C ASP A 57 10.02 -4.27 12.32
N THR A 58 10.95 -3.36 12.08
CA THR A 58 11.11 -2.70 10.78
C THR A 58 11.60 -3.69 9.72
N PHE A 59 11.02 -3.64 8.54
CA PHE A 59 11.53 -4.35 7.38
C PHE A 59 11.75 -3.38 6.21
N GLU A 60 12.57 -3.81 5.24
CA GLU A 60 12.91 -2.98 4.10
C GLU A 60 12.13 -3.39 2.86
N SER A 61 11.64 -2.40 2.13
CA SER A 61 10.93 -2.58 0.89
C SER A 61 11.56 -1.70 -0.19
N THR A 62 11.27 -1.99 -1.46
CA THR A 62 11.75 -1.18 -2.59
C THR A 62 10.54 -0.82 -3.45
N ILE A 63 10.46 0.43 -3.87
CA ILE A 63 9.39 0.86 -4.78
C ILE A 63 9.58 0.13 -6.10
N ALA A 64 8.64 -0.75 -6.43
CA ALA A 64 8.72 -1.62 -7.61
C ALA A 64 8.03 -1.01 -8.82
N ASP A 65 7.00 -0.18 -8.60
CA ASP A 65 6.26 0.48 -9.66
C ASP A 65 5.65 1.77 -9.12
N LEU A 66 5.60 2.79 -9.97
CA LEU A 66 5.06 4.08 -9.56
C LEU A 66 4.64 4.89 -10.78
N VAL A 67 3.34 5.19 -10.84
CA VAL A 67 2.77 6.07 -11.86
C VAL A 67 1.80 7.01 -11.13
N ASP A 68 2.06 8.31 -11.17
CA ASP A 68 1.27 9.32 -10.45
C ASP A 68 -0.23 9.16 -10.73
N ASN A 69 -1.02 9.15 -9.67
CA ASN A 69 -2.48 9.01 -9.71
C ASN A 69 -3.00 7.67 -10.24
N VAL A 70 -2.11 6.71 -10.49
CA VAL A 70 -2.48 5.42 -11.08
C VAL A 70 -2.09 4.26 -10.19
N THR A 71 -0.80 4.09 -9.90
CA THR A 71 -0.34 2.92 -9.14
C THR A 71 0.90 3.23 -8.31
N TYR A 72 0.96 2.58 -7.15
CA TYR A 72 2.14 2.49 -6.31
C TYR A 72 2.31 1.03 -5.89
N ALA A 73 3.50 0.50 -6.05
CA ALA A 73 3.81 -0.85 -5.59
C ALA A 73 5.18 -0.88 -4.93
N ASP A 74 5.29 -1.62 -3.82
CA ASP A 74 6.59 -1.90 -3.21
C ASP A 74 6.75 -3.41 -3.00
N GLU A 75 7.99 -3.86 -2.97
CA GLU A 75 8.34 -5.26 -2.87
C GLU A 75 9.29 -5.49 -1.71
N THR A 76 8.97 -6.48 -0.89
CA THR A 76 9.79 -6.92 0.23
C THR A 76 10.21 -8.36 0.01
N SER A 77 11.47 -8.68 0.31
CA SER A 77 12.00 -10.04 0.18
C SER A 77 12.33 -10.63 1.54
N PHE A 78 11.90 -11.87 1.78
CA PHE A 78 12.25 -12.67 2.94
C PHE A 78 12.85 -13.99 2.43
N GLY A 79 14.17 -14.07 2.39
CA GLY A 79 14.85 -15.20 1.76
C GLY A 79 14.51 -15.25 0.27
N ASP A 80 13.93 -16.36 -0.18
CA ASP A 80 13.51 -16.56 -1.57
C ASP A 80 12.02 -16.23 -1.79
N THR A 81 11.35 -15.72 -0.77
CA THR A 81 9.93 -15.33 -0.85
C THR A 81 9.84 -13.82 -1.07
N LYS A 82 9.01 -13.41 -2.03
CA LYS A 82 8.78 -11.99 -2.34
C LYS A 82 7.33 -11.63 -2.09
N LEU A 83 7.13 -10.49 -1.43
CA LEU A 83 5.81 -9.90 -1.19
C LEU A 83 5.73 -8.59 -1.93
N LEU A 84 4.78 -8.51 -2.86
CA LEU A 84 4.51 -7.28 -3.62
C LEU A 84 3.16 -6.71 -3.15
N PHE A 85 3.19 -5.49 -2.66
CA PHE A 85 1.99 -4.73 -2.30
C PHE A 85 1.73 -3.70 -3.40
N ARG A 86 0.55 -3.74 -3.99
CA ARG A 86 0.19 -2.82 -5.06
C ARG A 86 -1.10 -2.09 -4.72
N HIS A 87 -1.08 -0.78 -4.92
CA HIS A 87 -2.24 0.10 -4.78
C HIS A 87 -2.53 0.68 -6.15
N THR A 88 -3.74 0.45 -6.66
CA THR A 88 -4.13 0.92 -8.00
C THR A 88 -5.36 1.81 -7.89
N LEU A 89 -5.35 2.92 -8.60
CA LEU A 89 -6.44 3.89 -8.65
C LEU A 89 -6.97 3.97 -10.07
N VAL A 90 -8.30 3.85 -10.21
CA VAL A 90 -8.99 3.96 -11.50
C VAL A 90 -10.11 4.98 -11.34
N PRO A 91 -10.11 6.09 -12.09
CA PRO A 91 -11.23 7.03 -12.06
C PRO A 91 -12.50 6.35 -12.52
N VAL A 92 -13.58 6.56 -11.78
CA VAL A 92 -14.90 6.03 -12.12
C VAL A 92 -15.92 7.15 -11.99
N GLU A 93 -17.14 6.91 -12.46
CA GLU A 93 -18.19 7.90 -12.29
C GLU A 93 -18.45 8.11 -10.80
N GLY A 94 -18.37 9.36 -10.36
CA GLY A 94 -18.60 9.74 -8.97
C GLY A 94 -17.41 9.57 -8.03
N GLY A 95 -16.23 9.19 -8.53
CA GLY A 95 -15.08 9.07 -7.66
C GLY A 95 -13.91 8.28 -8.21
N THR A 96 -13.30 7.47 -7.35
CA THR A 96 -12.12 6.68 -7.69
C THR A 96 -12.26 5.27 -7.13
N GLN A 97 -12.03 4.28 -7.98
CA GLN A 97 -11.93 2.89 -7.54
C GLN A 97 -10.50 2.61 -7.13
N VAL A 98 -10.32 2.09 -5.92
CA VAL A 98 -9.00 1.79 -5.37
C VAL A 98 -8.91 0.31 -5.05
N THR A 99 -7.83 -0.32 -5.47
CA THR A 99 -7.56 -1.74 -5.20
C THR A 99 -6.26 -1.85 -4.42
N HIS A 100 -6.29 -2.59 -3.31
CA HIS A 100 -5.09 -3.04 -2.59
C HIS A 100 -4.89 -4.52 -2.91
N ARG A 101 -3.69 -4.87 -3.38
CA ARG A 101 -3.37 -6.24 -3.78
C ARG A 101 -2.06 -6.67 -3.16
N LEU A 102 -2.05 -7.90 -2.64
CA LEU A 102 -0.83 -8.58 -2.17
C LEU A 102 -0.56 -9.76 -3.08
N GLU A 103 0.69 -9.87 -3.56
CA GLU A 103 1.17 -11.03 -4.32
C GLU A 103 2.35 -11.63 -3.58
N ILE A 104 2.31 -12.93 -3.35
CA ILE A 104 3.40 -13.68 -2.73
C ILE A 104 3.96 -14.63 -3.78
N SER A 105 5.25 -14.50 -4.09
CA SER A 105 5.91 -15.28 -5.12
C SER A 105 7.21 -15.90 -4.60
N GLY A 106 7.82 -16.77 -5.41
CA GLY A 106 9.03 -17.51 -5.06
C GLY A 106 8.77 -19.00 -4.91
N PRO A 107 9.84 -19.81 -4.74
CA PRO A 107 9.71 -21.28 -4.66
C PRO A 107 8.78 -21.76 -3.55
N SER A 108 8.71 -21.02 -2.42
CA SER A 108 7.90 -21.41 -1.27
C SER A 108 6.49 -20.80 -1.26
N ALA A 109 6.11 -20.05 -2.30
CA ALA A 109 4.84 -19.31 -2.32
C ALA A 109 3.61 -20.20 -2.17
N ALA A 110 3.65 -21.42 -2.71
CA ALA A 110 2.54 -22.36 -2.61
C ALA A 110 2.27 -22.81 -1.17
N GLU A 111 3.30 -22.83 -0.32
CA GLU A 111 3.20 -23.21 1.10
C GLU A 111 2.97 -21.99 1.99
N VAL A 112 3.75 -20.93 1.78
CA VAL A 112 3.75 -19.73 2.61
C VAL A 112 2.52 -18.85 2.34
N GLY A 113 2.10 -18.76 1.08
CA GLY A 113 1.01 -17.89 0.66
C GLY A 113 -0.30 -18.13 1.42
N PRO A 114 -0.84 -19.36 1.42
CA PRO A 114 -2.10 -19.63 2.12
C PRO A 114 -2.06 -19.42 3.63
N GLU A 115 -0.87 -19.51 4.22
CA GLU A 115 -0.68 -19.32 5.66
C GLU A 115 -0.44 -17.86 6.00
N LEU A 116 0.51 -17.22 5.33
CA LEU A 116 0.93 -15.85 5.61
C LEU A 116 0.02 -14.81 4.96
N GLY A 117 -0.44 -15.08 3.74
CA GLY A 117 -1.21 -14.12 2.96
C GLY A 117 -2.46 -13.58 3.65
N PRO A 118 -3.35 -14.45 4.17
CA PRO A 118 -4.55 -13.97 4.87
C PRO A 118 -4.24 -13.16 6.12
N GLN A 119 -3.14 -13.45 6.81
CA GLN A 119 -2.72 -12.69 7.98
C GLN A 119 -2.31 -11.26 7.61
N ILE A 120 -1.63 -11.10 6.48
CA ILE A 120 -1.15 -9.79 6.02
C ILE A 120 -2.30 -9.00 5.37
N SER A 121 -3.09 -9.65 4.52
CA SER A 121 -4.14 -8.97 3.74
C SER A 121 -5.51 -8.93 4.43
N GLY A 122 -5.64 -9.55 5.58
CA GLY A 122 -6.93 -9.67 6.28
C GLY A 122 -7.52 -8.35 6.75
N ASP A 123 -6.72 -7.29 6.84
CA ASP A 123 -7.17 -5.96 7.25
C ASP A 123 -7.18 -4.94 6.10
N PHE A 124 -7.12 -5.40 4.86
CA PHE A 124 -7.14 -4.49 3.70
C PHE A 124 -8.40 -3.64 3.66
N ASP A 125 -9.54 -4.15 4.10
CA ASP A 125 -10.78 -3.39 4.20
C ASP A 125 -10.66 -2.24 5.21
N VAL A 126 -10.04 -2.50 6.35
CA VAL A 126 -9.79 -1.49 7.39
C VAL A 126 -8.80 -0.45 6.90
N SER A 127 -7.69 -0.89 6.30
CA SER A 127 -6.67 0.00 5.73
C SER A 127 -7.25 0.90 4.64
N MET A 128 -8.11 0.35 3.80
CA MET A 128 -8.77 1.10 2.72
C MET A 128 -9.69 2.18 3.28
N ALA A 129 -10.49 1.85 4.29
CA ALA A 129 -11.38 2.81 4.95
C ALA A 129 -10.58 3.94 5.59
N LYS A 130 -9.44 3.61 6.22
CA LYS A 130 -8.55 4.62 6.82
C LYS A 130 -7.92 5.51 5.76
N LEU A 131 -7.49 4.94 4.65
CA LEU A 131 -6.94 5.71 3.53
C LEU A 131 -7.96 6.74 3.02
N PHE A 132 -9.21 6.32 2.83
CA PHE A 132 -10.28 7.22 2.37
C PHE A 132 -10.56 8.33 3.37
N GLU A 133 -10.57 8.00 4.66
CA GLU A 133 -10.76 8.98 5.73
C GLU A 133 -9.62 10.01 5.73
N GLN A 134 -8.37 9.54 5.63
CA GLN A 134 -7.21 10.42 5.58
C GLN A 134 -7.18 11.26 4.30
N ALA A 135 -7.59 10.68 3.18
CA ALA A 135 -7.65 11.40 1.91
C ALA A 135 -8.65 12.56 2.00
N LYS A 136 -9.78 12.35 2.64
CA LYS A 136 -10.79 13.38 2.85
C LYS A 136 -10.27 14.50 3.74
N GLU A 137 -9.64 14.16 4.85
CA GLU A 137 -9.05 15.14 5.77
C GLU A 137 -7.92 15.91 5.11
N PHE A 138 -7.06 15.21 4.38
CA PHE A 138 -5.92 15.80 3.70
C PHE A 138 -6.36 16.76 2.59
N ALA A 139 -7.41 16.44 1.87
CA ALA A 139 -7.96 17.29 0.83
C ALA A 139 -8.63 18.55 1.41
N ASN A 140 -9.24 18.44 2.60
CA ASN A 140 -9.94 19.56 3.26
C ASN A 140 -9.02 20.41 4.12
N GLY A 141 -7.98 19.82 4.69
CA GLY A 141 -7.09 20.48 5.64
C GLY A 141 -5.83 21.06 5.04
N GLY A 142 -5.66 20.92 3.75
CA GLY A 142 -4.50 21.44 3.06
C GLY A 142 -3.62 20.38 2.52
#